data_74669c9e4df1e19d94ed861de423e9bf
#
_entry.id   74669c9e4df1e19d94ed861de423e9bf
#
_cell.length_a   1.000
_cell.length_b   1.000
_cell.length_c   1.000
_cell.angle_alpha   90.00
_cell.angle_beta   90.00
_cell.angle_gamma   90.00
#
_symmetry.space_group_name_H-M   'P 1'
#
loop_
_entity.id
_entity.type
_entity.pdbx_description
1 polymer ?
#
loop_
_entity_poly.entity_id
_entity_poly.type
_entity_poly.pdbx_seq_one_letter_code
_entity_poly.pdbx_strand_id
1 'polypeptide(L)'
;RISFDGKHLQSLTPDKGNHEIAFSPSKKYFLDTYSLVNVPPVTKLRRSSDGQEIAVLEKADLSIYKQVGVSPPEVFVAKGRDGLTDIWGIVSKPSDYDPQKKYPVLENIYAGPHDSFVPKSFVPYSEMQSLAELGFIVVMIDGMGTANRSKDFHDVCWKNIADAGFEDRILWIKALSKKYPYVDIERVGLYGTSAGGQNTLSALLFHPEFYKAGVAACGCHDNRVD
;
A
#
# COMPACT_ATOMS: atom_id res chain seq x y z
N ARG A 1 16.05 6.60 -18.55
CA ARG A 1 16.54 6.59 -19.94
C ARG A 1 17.67 5.57 -20.07
N ILE A 2 17.68 4.83 -21.16
CA ILE A 2 18.72 3.87 -21.50
C ILE A 2 18.98 3.93 -23.02
N SER A 3 20.19 3.70 -23.47
CA SER A 3 20.52 3.56 -24.90
C SER A 3 20.00 2.22 -25.45
N PHE A 4 19.73 2.14 -26.76
CA PHE A 4 19.23 0.90 -27.38
C PHE A 4 20.21 -0.29 -27.30
N ASP A 5 21.49 -0.03 -27.05
CA ASP A 5 22.51 -1.04 -26.77
C ASP A 5 22.53 -1.54 -25.31
N GLY A 6 21.57 -1.08 -24.49
CA GLY A 6 21.46 -1.41 -23.07
C GLY A 6 22.43 -0.69 -22.14
N LYS A 7 23.21 0.27 -22.68
CA LYS A 7 24.18 1.04 -21.89
C LYS A 7 23.63 2.40 -21.47
N HIS A 8 24.38 3.12 -20.63
CA HIS A 8 24.06 4.49 -20.22
C HIS A 8 22.68 4.62 -19.56
N LEU A 9 22.35 3.73 -18.62
CA LEU A 9 21.15 3.87 -17.80
C LEU A 9 21.26 5.15 -16.96
N GLN A 10 20.28 6.04 -17.12
CA GLN A 10 20.19 7.32 -16.39
C GLN A 10 18.78 7.52 -15.85
N SER A 11 18.66 7.79 -14.54
CA SER A 11 17.41 8.29 -13.97
C SER A 11 17.20 9.75 -14.38
N LEU A 12 16.03 10.10 -14.91
CA LEU A 12 15.63 11.45 -15.28
C LEU A 12 14.69 12.08 -14.24
N THR A 13 14.21 11.29 -13.29
CA THR A 13 13.29 11.67 -12.22
C THR A 13 13.87 11.24 -10.87
N PRO A 14 14.76 12.08 -10.27
CA PRO A 14 15.51 11.70 -9.07
C PRO A 14 14.69 11.81 -7.78
N ASP A 15 13.57 12.52 -7.78
CA ASP A 15 12.71 12.64 -6.61
C ASP A 15 12.14 11.27 -6.20
N LYS A 16 11.96 11.07 -4.90
CA LYS A 16 11.33 9.84 -4.41
C LYS A 16 9.82 9.93 -4.63
N GLY A 17 9.25 8.91 -5.24
CA GLY A 17 7.81 8.86 -5.45
C GLY A 17 7.39 7.96 -6.61
N ASN A 18 6.10 7.90 -6.84
CA ASN A 18 5.50 7.34 -8.03
C ASN A 18 5.35 8.47 -9.05
N HIS A 19 5.88 8.27 -10.27
CA HIS A 19 6.01 9.30 -11.29
C HIS A 19 5.09 9.02 -12.48
N GLU A 20 4.33 10.03 -12.89
CA GLU A 20 3.58 10.05 -14.13
C GLU A 20 4.27 11.02 -15.10
N ILE A 21 4.59 10.53 -16.31
CA ILE A 21 5.41 11.23 -17.28
C ILE A 21 4.59 11.57 -18.53
N ALA A 22 4.54 12.84 -18.90
CA ALA A 22 3.95 13.31 -20.15
C ALA A 22 4.99 14.09 -20.97
N PHE A 23 5.38 13.56 -22.14
CA PHE A 23 6.33 14.23 -23.01
C PHE A 23 5.69 15.35 -23.84
N SER A 24 6.44 16.42 -24.03
CA SER A 24 6.09 17.45 -25.04
C SER A 24 6.07 16.87 -26.46
N PRO A 25 5.34 17.43 -27.43
CA PRO A 25 5.36 16.98 -28.82
C PRO A 25 6.77 16.92 -29.42
N SER A 26 7.65 17.86 -29.07
CA SER A 26 9.03 17.91 -29.53
C SER A 26 9.96 16.89 -28.83
N LYS A 27 9.49 16.20 -27.78
CA LYS A 27 10.27 15.29 -26.93
C LYS A 27 11.46 15.97 -26.22
N LYS A 28 11.60 17.29 -26.28
CA LYS A 28 12.69 18.04 -25.62
C LYS A 28 12.45 18.21 -24.14
N TYR A 29 11.19 18.20 -23.73
CA TYR A 29 10.76 18.37 -22.32
C TYR A 29 9.72 17.33 -21.97
N PHE A 30 9.54 17.13 -20.67
CA PHE A 30 8.45 16.33 -20.14
C PHE A 30 7.91 16.95 -18.84
N LEU A 31 6.64 16.72 -18.57
CA LEU A 31 6.03 16.92 -17.27
C LEU A 31 6.30 15.69 -16.42
N ASP A 32 6.72 15.91 -15.20
CA ASP A 32 6.95 14.90 -14.17
C ASP A 32 6.02 15.22 -13.00
N THR A 33 4.91 14.50 -12.90
CA THR A 33 4.00 14.61 -11.75
C THR A 33 4.28 13.43 -10.83
N TYR A 34 4.74 13.69 -9.61
CA TYR A 34 5.07 12.66 -8.66
C TYR A 34 4.41 12.87 -7.31
N SER A 35 4.13 11.77 -6.62
CA SER A 35 3.62 11.75 -5.26
C SER A 35 4.08 10.49 -4.51
N LEU A 36 3.89 10.49 -3.20
CA LEU A 36 3.91 9.31 -2.34
C LEU A 36 2.54 9.23 -1.65
N VAL A 37 2.22 8.11 -1.01
CA VAL A 37 0.95 7.96 -0.31
C VAL A 37 0.71 9.06 0.74
N ASN A 38 1.78 9.60 1.31
CA ASN A 38 1.78 10.64 2.34
C ASN A 38 2.41 11.97 1.88
N VAL A 39 2.74 12.09 0.59
CA VAL A 39 3.28 13.31 -0.02
C VAL A 39 2.37 13.71 -1.19
N PRO A 40 1.75 14.90 -1.13
CA PRO A 40 0.84 15.35 -2.18
C PRO A 40 1.56 15.54 -3.52
N PRO A 41 0.80 15.55 -4.64
CA PRO A 41 1.37 15.69 -5.98
C PRO A 41 2.14 16.99 -6.18
N VAL A 42 3.28 16.86 -6.86
CA VAL A 42 4.09 17.97 -7.36
C VAL A 42 4.31 17.74 -8.85
N THR A 43 4.03 18.75 -9.67
CA THR A 43 4.28 18.71 -11.12
C THR A 43 5.46 19.59 -11.47
N LYS A 44 6.46 19.03 -12.13
CA LYS A 44 7.68 19.69 -12.59
C LYS A 44 7.81 19.61 -14.09
N LEU A 45 8.34 20.67 -14.69
CA LEU A 45 8.84 20.64 -16.06
C LEU A 45 10.30 20.25 -16.05
N ARG A 46 10.66 19.21 -16.80
CA ARG A 46 12.03 18.71 -16.92
C ARG A 46 12.52 18.67 -18.35
N ARG A 47 13.82 18.82 -18.53
CA ARG A 47 14.49 18.64 -19.81
C ARG A 47 14.75 17.14 -20.07
N SER A 48 14.40 16.65 -21.25
CA SER A 48 14.48 15.21 -21.57
C SER A 48 15.91 14.70 -21.77
N SER A 49 16.87 15.58 -22.05
CA SER A 49 18.27 15.15 -22.30
C SER A 49 18.98 14.67 -21.01
N ASP A 50 18.66 15.25 -19.86
CA ASP A 50 19.39 15.04 -18.61
C ASP A 50 18.52 14.99 -17.35
N GLY A 51 17.20 15.23 -17.47
CA GLY A 51 16.28 15.28 -16.33
C GLY A 51 16.34 16.56 -15.50
N GLN A 52 17.10 17.60 -15.97
CA GLN A 52 17.20 18.85 -15.25
C GLN A 52 15.80 19.47 -15.04
N GLU A 53 15.50 19.81 -13.79
CA GLU A 53 14.33 20.60 -13.44
C GLU A 53 14.44 22.00 -14.04
N ILE A 54 13.44 22.40 -14.84
CA ILE A 54 13.34 23.74 -15.44
C ILE A 54 12.44 24.61 -14.58
N ALA A 55 11.31 24.07 -14.10
CA ALA A 55 10.38 24.78 -13.26
C ALA A 55 9.50 23.79 -12.45
N VAL A 56 9.05 24.22 -11.27
CA VAL A 56 7.91 23.64 -10.58
C VAL A 56 6.67 24.34 -11.08
N LEU A 57 5.76 23.60 -11.68
CA LEU A 57 4.54 24.14 -12.28
C LEU A 57 3.38 24.16 -11.28
N GLU A 58 3.25 23.11 -10.47
CA GLU A 58 2.14 22.96 -9.54
C GLU A 58 2.56 22.17 -8.30
N LYS A 59 1.99 22.53 -7.15
CA LYS A 59 2.04 21.79 -5.89
C LYS A 59 0.64 21.75 -5.30
N ALA A 60 0.17 20.57 -4.94
CA ALA A 60 -1.14 20.44 -4.32
C ALA A 60 -1.23 21.26 -3.01
N ASP A 61 -2.27 22.05 -2.88
CA ASP A 61 -2.60 22.77 -1.65
C ASP A 61 -3.37 21.85 -0.68
N LEU A 62 -2.80 21.63 0.48
CA LEU A 62 -3.40 20.81 1.54
C LEU A 62 -4.07 21.65 2.66
N SER A 63 -4.30 22.93 2.45
CA SER A 63 -4.88 23.81 3.49
C SER A 63 -6.23 23.29 4.00
N ILE A 64 -7.15 22.97 3.08
CA ILE A 64 -8.47 22.40 3.43
C ILE A 64 -8.34 21.02 4.05
N TYR A 65 -7.47 20.16 3.49
CA TYR A 65 -7.21 18.83 4.04
C TYR A 65 -6.80 18.86 5.51
N LYS A 66 -5.91 19.80 5.86
CA LYS A 66 -5.47 20.00 7.25
C LYS A 66 -6.58 20.56 8.15
N GLN A 67 -7.45 21.43 7.62
CA GLN A 67 -8.56 22.01 8.38
C GLN A 67 -9.58 20.99 8.84
N VAL A 68 -9.81 19.93 8.06
CA VAL A 68 -10.73 18.84 8.43
C VAL A 68 -10.08 17.81 9.38
N GLY A 69 -8.81 18.00 9.77
CA GLY A 69 -8.12 17.16 10.74
C GLY A 69 -7.64 15.79 10.23
N VAL A 70 -7.90 15.46 8.96
CA VAL A 70 -7.46 14.20 8.37
C VAL A 70 -5.95 14.23 8.12
N SER A 71 -5.29 13.13 8.38
CA SER A 71 -3.85 12.94 8.10
C SER A 71 -3.66 11.89 6.99
N PRO A 72 -2.63 12.06 6.14
CA PRO A 72 -2.27 11.01 5.20
C PRO A 72 -1.96 9.68 5.91
N PRO A 73 -2.15 8.54 5.25
CA PRO A 73 -1.77 7.26 5.82
C PRO A 73 -0.28 7.22 6.20
N GLU A 74 0.02 6.59 7.31
CA GLU A 74 1.40 6.33 7.73
C GLU A 74 1.95 5.11 6.99
N VAL A 75 3.14 5.24 6.39
CA VAL A 75 3.86 4.09 5.84
C VAL A 75 4.55 3.33 6.97
N PHE A 76 4.28 2.04 7.08
CA PHE A 76 4.94 1.17 8.04
C PHE A 76 5.57 -0.04 7.34
N VAL A 77 6.75 -0.42 7.82
CA VAL A 77 7.53 -1.54 7.27
C VAL A 77 7.91 -2.48 8.39
N ALA A 78 7.72 -3.77 8.17
CA ALA A 78 8.16 -4.83 9.07
C ALA A 78 8.87 -5.92 8.30
N LYS A 79 9.63 -6.78 8.99
CA LYS A 79 10.24 -7.96 8.36
C LYS A 79 9.21 -9.04 8.16
N GLY A 80 9.26 -9.69 7.00
CA GLY A 80 8.45 -10.85 6.65
C GLY A 80 8.91 -12.13 7.34
N ARG A 81 8.31 -13.26 6.95
CA ARG A 81 8.52 -14.60 7.50
C ARG A 81 9.98 -15.08 7.51
N ASP A 82 10.77 -14.61 6.56
CA ASP A 82 12.20 -14.92 6.44
C ASP A 82 13.09 -14.07 7.36
N GLY A 83 12.53 -13.11 8.09
CA GLY A 83 13.25 -12.15 8.93
C GLY A 83 14.11 -11.13 8.17
N LEU A 84 14.11 -11.14 6.84
CA LEU A 84 14.97 -10.33 5.97
C LEU A 84 14.19 -9.41 5.07
N THR A 85 13.16 -9.91 4.40
CA THR A 85 12.37 -9.18 3.40
C THR A 85 11.49 -8.12 4.05
N ASP A 86 11.55 -6.91 3.54
CA ASP A 86 10.70 -5.82 3.98
C ASP A 86 9.27 -6.01 3.45
N ILE A 87 8.30 -6.06 4.34
CA ILE A 87 6.87 -6.06 4.04
C ILE A 87 6.36 -4.63 4.25
N TRP A 88 5.80 -4.07 3.20
CA TRP A 88 5.31 -2.70 3.18
C TRP A 88 3.81 -2.65 3.37
N GLY A 89 3.36 -1.70 4.16
CA GLY A 89 1.95 -1.43 4.36
C GLY A 89 1.71 0.02 4.73
N ILE A 90 0.43 0.38 4.81
CA ILE A 90 -0.03 1.69 5.26
C ILE A 90 -1.02 1.55 6.40
N VAL A 91 -1.09 2.59 7.22
CA VAL A 91 -1.95 2.69 8.40
C VAL A 91 -2.75 3.98 8.33
N SER A 92 -4.08 3.87 8.36
CA SER A 92 -4.99 5.00 8.57
C SER A 92 -5.52 4.98 10.01
N LYS A 93 -5.60 6.17 10.61
CA LYS A 93 -6.06 6.39 11.98
C LYS A 93 -7.26 7.33 12.00
N PRO A 94 -8.15 7.27 13.00
CA PRO A 94 -9.17 8.31 13.20
C PRO A 94 -8.53 9.70 13.25
N SER A 95 -9.23 10.72 12.77
CA SER A 95 -8.76 12.12 12.86
C SER A 95 -8.63 12.62 14.29
N ASP A 96 -9.48 12.09 15.18
CA ASP A 96 -9.51 12.37 16.63
C ASP A 96 -8.81 11.29 17.47
N TYR A 97 -7.88 10.54 16.86
CA TYR A 97 -7.25 9.42 17.53
C TYR A 97 -6.57 9.84 18.85
N ASP A 98 -6.81 9.05 19.90
CA ASP A 98 -6.26 9.22 21.23
C ASP A 98 -5.23 8.11 21.52
N PRO A 99 -3.92 8.43 21.71
CA PRO A 99 -2.89 7.42 21.95
C PRO A 99 -3.06 6.64 23.27
N GLN A 100 -3.94 7.09 24.17
CA GLN A 100 -4.25 6.41 25.44
C GLN A 100 -5.32 5.32 25.28
N LYS A 101 -6.05 5.32 24.17
CA LYS A 101 -7.06 4.32 23.85
C LYS A 101 -6.48 3.16 23.06
N LYS A 102 -7.20 2.03 23.07
CA LYS A 102 -6.91 0.89 22.20
C LYS A 102 -7.98 0.78 21.10
N TYR A 103 -7.52 0.62 19.87
CA TYR A 103 -8.36 0.54 18.69
C TYR A 103 -8.26 -0.84 18.05
N PRO A 104 -9.37 -1.49 17.69
CA PRO A 104 -9.35 -2.70 16.90
C PRO A 104 -8.71 -2.42 15.54
N VAL A 105 -8.07 -3.44 14.98
CA VAL A 105 -7.47 -3.39 13.66
C VAL A 105 -8.45 -3.90 12.63
N LEU A 106 -8.56 -3.20 11.50
CA LEU A 106 -9.30 -3.64 10.34
C LEU A 106 -8.38 -3.67 9.12
N GLU A 107 -8.11 -4.84 8.59
CA GLU A 107 -7.28 -4.99 7.39
C GLU A 107 -8.14 -4.90 6.13
N ASN A 108 -7.85 -3.94 5.24
CA ASN A 108 -8.31 -3.96 3.87
C ASN A 108 -7.41 -4.91 3.08
N ILE A 109 -7.92 -6.08 2.72
CA ILE A 109 -7.10 -7.08 2.06
C ILE A 109 -7.44 -7.23 0.59
N TYR A 110 -6.40 -7.19 -0.23
CA TYR A 110 -6.38 -7.74 -1.58
C TYR A 110 -4.99 -8.32 -1.82
N ALA A 111 -4.91 -9.64 -2.03
CA ALA A 111 -3.63 -10.34 -2.14
C ALA A 111 -3.54 -11.20 -3.40
N GLY A 112 -4.21 -10.78 -4.47
CA GLY A 112 -4.10 -11.42 -5.78
C GLY A 112 -2.65 -11.37 -6.30
N PRO A 113 -2.17 -12.45 -6.96
CA PRO A 113 -0.77 -12.55 -7.39
C PRO A 113 -0.42 -11.70 -8.61
N HIS A 114 -1.40 -11.03 -9.22
CA HIS A 114 -1.23 -10.27 -10.48
C HIS A 114 -0.72 -8.84 -10.27
N ASP A 115 -0.79 -8.29 -9.03
CA ASP A 115 -0.35 -6.92 -8.77
C ASP A 115 0.10 -6.75 -7.31
N SER A 116 0.47 -5.52 -6.94
CA SER A 116 0.67 -5.02 -5.58
C SER A 116 -0.37 -3.95 -5.28
N PHE A 117 -0.93 -3.92 -4.06
CA PHE A 117 -2.18 -3.21 -3.78
C PHE A 117 -2.02 -2.06 -2.79
N VAL A 118 -0.97 -2.03 -2.00
CA VAL A 118 -0.66 -0.87 -1.16
C VAL A 118 -0.50 0.37 -2.05
N PRO A 119 -1.31 1.44 -1.86
CA PRO A 119 -1.22 2.64 -2.65
C PRO A 119 0.18 3.24 -2.69
N LYS A 120 0.61 3.70 -3.86
CA LYS A 120 1.93 4.29 -4.08
C LYS A 120 1.86 5.81 -4.24
N SER A 121 0.65 6.34 -4.54
CA SER A 121 0.40 7.76 -4.80
C SER A 121 -0.55 8.33 -3.76
N PHE A 122 -0.48 9.64 -3.58
CA PHE A 122 -1.37 10.38 -2.70
C PHE A 122 -2.81 10.37 -3.24
N VAL A 123 -3.75 10.10 -2.34
CA VAL A 123 -5.18 10.34 -2.54
C VAL A 123 -5.70 11.17 -1.37
N PRO A 124 -6.45 12.25 -1.61
CA PRO A 124 -6.90 13.15 -0.54
C PRO A 124 -7.86 12.47 0.43
N TYR A 125 -8.60 11.47 -0.02
CA TYR A 125 -9.54 10.72 0.80
C TYR A 125 -9.67 9.28 0.29
N SER A 126 -9.73 8.32 1.19
CA SER A 126 -9.87 6.90 0.87
C SER A 126 -10.96 6.26 1.74
N GLU A 127 -11.50 5.12 1.28
CA GLU A 127 -12.41 4.28 2.07
C GLU A 127 -11.79 3.87 3.41
N MET A 128 -10.48 3.62 3.45
CA MET A 128 -9.77 3.29 4.68
C MET A 128 -9.90 4.41 5.73
N GLN A 129 -9.88 5.69 5.30
CA GLN A 129 -10.08 6.80 6.22
C GLN A 129 -11.52 6.85 6.73
N SER A 130 -12.52 6.58 5.87
CA SER A 130 -13.92 6.50 6.33
C SER A 130 -14.11 5.46 7.43
N LEU A 131 -13.49 4.30 7.28
CA LEU A 131 -13.55 3.23 8.29
C LEU A 131 -12.73 3.58 9.53
N ALA A 132 -11.61 4.27 9.37
CA ALA A 132 -10.84 4.75 10.51
C ALA A 132 -11.65 5.71 11.39
N GLU A 133 -12.44 6.62 10.79
CA GLU A 133 -13.31 7.54 11.54
C GLU A 133 -14.40 6.83 12.38
N LEU A 134 -14.67 5.55 12.11
CA LEU A 134 -15.54 4.73 12.94
C LEU A 134 -14.82 4.15 14.18
N GLY A 135 -13.57 4.47 14.38
CA GLY A 135 -12.78 4.03 15.54
C GLY A 135 -11.94 2.78 15.31
N PHE A 136 -11.48 2.55 14.07
CA PHE A 136 -10.54 1.48 13.72
C PHE A 136 -9.15 2.02 13.39
N ILE A 137 -8.14 1.21 13.63
CA ILE A 137 -6.86 1.34 12.91
C ILE A 137 -7.01 0.52 11.64
N VAL A 138 -7.03 1.19 10.49
CA VAL A 138 -7.21 0.50 9.20
C VAL A 138 -5.87 0.33 8.51
N VAL A 139 -5.56 -0.90 8.10
CA VAL A 139 -4.28 -1.24 7.47
C VAL A 139 -4.46 -1.86 6.10
N MET A 140 -3.48 -1.67 5.23
CA MET A 140 -3.35 -2.38 3.95
C MET A 140 -1.90 -2.80 3.78
N ILE A 141 -1.67 -4.06 3.38
CA ILE A 141 -0.34 -4.69 3.42
C ILE A 141 -0.12 -5.47 2.13
N ASP A 142 1.08 -5.38 1.55
CA ASP A 142 1.53 -6.27 0.47
C ASP A 142 2.45 -7.35 1.04
N GLY A 143 1.89 -8.50 1.43
CA GLY A 143 2.64 -9.69 1.85
C GLY A 143 3.28 -10.41 0.67
N MET A 144 4.17 -11.36 0.95
CA MET A 144 4.71 -12.25 -0.07
C MET A 144 3.60 -12.96 -0.84
N GLY A 145 3.80 -13.20 -2.13
CA GLY A 145 2.79 -13.74 -3.05
C GLY A 145 2.13 -12.67 -3.93
N THR A 146 2.24 -11.38 -3.58
CA THR A 146 1.86 -10.27 -4.48
C THR A 146 2.98 -9.98 -5.50
N ALA A 147 2.66 -9.23 -6.57
CA ALA A 147 3.60 -8.92 -7.65
C ALA A 147 4.50 -7.70 -7.38
N ASN A 148 5.25 -7.30 -8.42
CA ASN A 148 6.08 -6.08 -8.47
C ASN A 148 7.29 -6.07 -7.52
N ARG A 149 7.71 -7.26 -7.07
CA ARG A 149 8.91 -7.50 -6.26
C ARG A 149 9.81 -8.57 -6.94
N SER A 150 10.67 -9.23 -6.19
CA SER A 150 11.48 -10.33 -6.72
C SER A 150 10.62 -11.56 -7.08
N LYS A 151 11.19 -12.44 -7.90
CA LYS A 151 10.55 -13.73 -8.21
C LYS A 151 10.27 -14.54 -6.95
N ASP A 152 11.23 -14.63 -6.04
CA ASP A 152 11.10 -15.38 -4.79
C ASP A 152 9.99 -14.82 -3.88
N PHE A 153 9.81 -13.49 -3.88
CA PHE A 153 8.70 -12.84 -3.18
C PHE A 153 7.35 -13.26 -3.75
N HIS A 154 7.24 -13.34 -5.07
CA HIS A 154 6.02 -13.68 -5.78
C HIS A 154 5.71 -15.18 -5.70
N ASP A 155 6.70 -16.05 -5.91
CA ASP A 155 6.49 -17.49 -6.12
C ASP A 155 5.92 -18.24 -4.91
N VAL A 156 5.90 -17.64 -3.72
CA VAL A 156 5.24 -18.25 -2.54
C VAL A 156 3.74 -18.46 -2.75
N CYS A 157 3.12 -17.78 -3.72
CA CYS A 157 1.72 -17.97 -4.07
C CYS A 157 1.47 -19.20 -4.95
N TRP A 158 2.52 -19.78 -5.55
CA TRP A 158 2.36 -20.92 -6.45
C TRP A 158 1.82 -22.13 -5.70
N LYS A 159 0.67 -22.64 -6.15
CA LYS A 159 -0.11 -23.71 -5.50
C LYS A 159 -0.58 -23.38 -4.07
N ASN A 160 -0.53 -22.12 -3.66
CA ASN A 160 -0.92 -21.67 -2.33
C ASN A 160 -1.57 -20.27 -2.35
N ILE A 161 -2.45 -19.99 -3.31
CA ILE A 161 -3.10 -18.67 -3.45
C ILE A 161 -3.94 -18.33 -2.21
N ALA A 162 -4.56 -19.33 -1.59
CA ALA A 162 -5.47 -19.11 -0.46
C ALA A 162 -4.78 -18.57 0.81
N ASP A 163 -3.51 -18.94 1.04
CA ASP A 163 -2.84 -18.69 2.34
C ASP A 163 -1.45 -18.01 2.21
N ALA A 164 -0.99 -17.77 1.00
CA ALA A 164 0.39 -17.36 0.71
C ALA A 164 0.89 -16.17 1.53
N GLY A 165 0.07 -15.13 1.73
CA GLY A 165 0.47 -13.85 2.31
C GLY A 165 0.22 -13.69 3.81
N PHE A 166 -0.48 -14.62 4.48
CA PHE A 166 -0.98 -14.36 5.84
C PHE A 166 0.12 -14.36 6.90
N GLU A 167 1.12 -15.21 6.78
CA GLU A 167 2.22 -15.21 7.73
C GLU A 167 2.91 -13.84 7.83
N ASP A 168 3.19 -13.20 6.70
CA ASP A 168 3.79 -11.87 6.67
C ASP A 168 2.87 -10.78 7.22
N ARG A 169 1.57 -10.86 6.89
CA ARG A 169 0.56 -9.90 7.35
C ARG A 169 0.38 -9.95 8.85
N ILE A 170 0.30 -11.15 9.41
CA ILE A 170 0.21 -11.37 10.86
C ILE A 170 1.47 -10.84 11.56
N LEU A 171 2.66 -11.14 11.05
CA LEU A 171 3.93 -10.63 11.58
C LEU A 171 3.98 -9.10 11.52
N TRP A 172 3.52 -8.52 10.41
CA TRP A 172 3.48 -7.08 10.22
C TRP A 172 2.55 -6.39 11.24
N ILE A 173 1.31 -6.88 11.42
CA ILE A 173 0.36 -6.33 12.40
C ILE A 173 0.90 -6.49 13.84
N LYS A 174 1.53 -7.63 14.16
CA LYS A 174 2.21 -7.83 15.45
C LYS A 174 3.36 -6.85 15.66
N ALA A 175 4.14 -6.57 14.61
CA ALA A 175 5.20 -5.56 14.68
C ALA A 175 4.64 -4.15 14.87
N LEU A 176 3.53 -3.82 14.18
CA LEU A 176 2.82 -2.55 14.35
C LEU A 176 2.37 -2.35 15.80
N SER A 177 1.77 -3.37 16.42
CA SER A 177 1.29 -3.29 17.81
C SER A 177 2.42 -3.16 18.85
N LYS A 178 3.58 -3.75 18.56
CA LYS A 178 4.78 -3.57 19.41
C LYS A 178 5.29 -2.13 19.38
N LYS A 179 5.19 -1.46 18.22
CA LYS A 179 5.59 -0.07 18.07
C LYS A 179 4.54 0.89 18.63
N TYR A 180 3.27 0.56 18.49
CA TYR A 180 2.14 1.43 18.81
C TYR A 180 1.18 0.75 19.80
N PRO A 181 1.24 1.10 21.09
CA PRO A 181 0.40 0.47 22.13
C PRO A 181 -1.11 0.65 21.94
N TYR A 182 -1.53 1.62 21.14
CA TYR A 182 -2.93 1.84 20.80
C TYR A 182 -3.51 0.79 19.83
N VAL A 183 -2.67 -0.01 19.18
CA VAL A 183 -3.09 -1.09 18.26
C VAL A 183 -3.48 -2.32 19.06
N ASP A 184 -4.75 -2.72 19.00
CA ASP A 184 -5.28 -3.88 19.73
C ASP A 184 -5.27 -5.14 18.86
N ILE A 185 -4.27 -5.98 19.02
CA ILE A 185 -4.11 -7.22 18.26
C ILE A 185 -5.06 -8.35 18.69
N GLU A 186 -5.77 -8.19 19.81
CA GLU A 186 -6.80 -9.15 20.22
C GLU A 186 -8.11 -8.97 19.44
N ARG A 187 -8.24 -7.82 18.77
CA ARG A 187 -9.42 -7.47 17.97
C ARG A 187 -9.01 -7.10 16.54
N VAL A 188 -8.60 -8.11 15.77
CA VAL A 188 -8.23 -7.97 14.36
C VAL A 188 -9.33 -8.52 13.48
N GLY A 189 -9.86 -7.70 12.60
CA GLY A 189 -10.78 -8.08 11.53
C GLY A 189 -10.21 -7.75 10.17
N LEU A 190 -10.88 -8.22 9.12
CA LEU A 190 -10.48 -7.91 7.75
C LEU A 190 -11.68 -7.86 6.81
N TYR A 191 -11.52 -7.17 5.68
CA TYR A 191 -12.52 -7.14 4.63
C TYR A 191 -11.87 -7.08 3.26
N GLY A 192 -12.53 -7.65 2.28
CA GLY A 192 -12.04 -7.62 0.90
C GLY A 192 -13.07 -8.09 -0.11
N THR A 193 -12.86 -7.69 -1.35
CA THR A 193 -13.73 -8.02 -2.50
C THR A 193 -12.94 -8.80 -3.55
N SER A 194 -13.59 -9.69 -4.29
CA SER A 194 -12.98 -10.53 -5.34
C SER A 194 -11.87 -11.42 -4.73
N ALA A 195 -10.63 -11.35 -5.20
CA ALA A 195 -9.51 -12.04 -4.55
C ALA A 195 -9.37 -11.66 -3.06
N GLY A 196 -9.67 -10.41 -2.70
CA GLY A 196 -9.72 -9.98 -1.30
C GLY A 196 -10.85 -10.66 -0.50
N GLY A 197 -12.00 -10.95 -1.13
CA GLY A 197 -13.07 -11.74 -0.52
C GLY A 197 -12.66 -13.18 -0.27
N GLN A 198 -11.96 -13.81 -1.21
CA GLN A 198 -11.34 -15.12 -1.03
C GLN A 198 -10.32 -15.11 0.13
N ASN A 199 -9.42 -14.13 0.14
CA ASN A 199 -8.44 -13.98 1.21
C ASN A 199 -9.14 -13.81 2.58
N THR A 200 -10.19 -13.00 2.66
CA THR A 200 -10.94 -12.78 3.89
C THR A 200 -11.52 -14.08 4.45
N LEU A 201 -12.16 -14.91 3.60
CA LEU A 201 -12.66 -16.20 4.05
C LEU A 201 -11.52 -17.14 4.47
N SER A 202 -10.42 -17.19 3.70
CA SER A 202 -9.26 -18.01 4.02
C SER A 202 -8.65 -17.63 5.36
N ALA A 203 -8.54 -16.32 5.67
CA ALA A 203 -8.04 -15.85 6.95
C ALA A 203 -8.88 -16.35 8.13
N LEU A 204 -10.21 -16.30 8.02
CA LEU A 204 -11.11 -16.75 9.08
C LEU A 204 -11.08 -18.28 9.26
N LEU A 205 -10.80 -19.04 8.19
CA LEU A 205 -10.74 -20.50 8.24
C LEU A 205 -9.38 -21.03 8.71
N PHE A 206 -8.28 -20.40 8.28
CA PHE A 206 -6.94 -20.90 8.51
C PHE A 206 -6.21 -20.19 9.66
N HIS A 207 -6.63 -18.97 10.02
CA HIS A 207 -6.01 -18.15 11.08
C HIS A 207 -7.02 -17.58 12.08
N PRO A 208 -8.01 -18.40 12.58
CA PRO A 208 -9.06 -17.94 13.51
C PRO A 208 -8.50 -17.48 14.86
N GLU A 209 -7.29 -17.93 15.22
CA GLU A 209 -6.57 -17.49 16.40
C GLU A 209 -6.17 -16.02 16.33
N PHE A 210 -6.02 -15.46 15.12
CA PHE A 210 -5.62 -14.08 14.90
C PHE A 210 -6.77 -13.21 14.39
N TYR A 211 -7.45 -13.61 13.31
CA TYR A 211 -8.57 -12.87 12.73
C TYR A 211 -9.90 -13.26 13.37
N LYS A 212 -10.61 -12.26 13.92
CA LYS A 212 -11.82 -12.49 14.74
C LYS A 212 -13.13 -12.24 13.98
N ALA A 213 -13.10 -11.42 12.93
CA ALA A 213 -14.28 -11.09 12.12
C ALA A 213 -13.85 -10.72 10.69
N GLY A 214 -14.73 -10.92 9.73
CA GLY A 214 -14.44 -10.55 8.35
C GLY A 214 -15.65 -10.33 7.49
N VAL A 215 -15.49 -9.51 6.45
CA VAL A 215 -16.50 -9.29 5.40
C VAL A 215 -15.90 -9.71 4.06
N ALA A 216 -16.34 -10.88 3.57
CA ALA A 216 -15.90 -11.46 2.31
C ALA A 216 -16.94 -11.16 1.22
N ALA A 217 -16.60 -10.32 0.25
CA ALA A 217 -17.48 -9.96 -0.85
C ALA A 217 -16.99 -10.56 -2.18
N CYS A 218 -17.87 -11.23 -2.92
CA CYS A 218 -17.64 -11.73 -4.29
C CYS A 218 -16.37 -12.57 -4.44
N GLY A 219 -15.99 -13.36 -3.41
CA GLY A 219 -14.76 -14.15 -3.44
C GLY A 219 -14.85 -15.36 -4.35
N CYS A 220 -13.76 -15.68 -5.03
CA CYS A 220 -13.57 -16.94 -5.76
C CYS A 220 -13.06 -18.00 -4.78
N HIS A 221 -13.96 -18.83 -4.27
CA HIS A 221 -13.66 -19.76 -3.16
C HIS A 221 -13.34 -21.18 -3.61
N ASP A 222 -13.48 -21.48 -4.90
CA ASP A 222 -13.18 -22.78 -5.49
C ASP A 222 -12.12 -22.65 -6.58
N ASN A 223 -10.85 -22.81 -6.19
CA ASN A 223 -9.71 -22.69 -7.09
C ASN A 223 -9.52 -23.88 -8.04
N ARG A 224 -10.45 -24.87 -8.04
CA ARG A 224 -10.40 -25.98 -9.00
C ARG A 224 -10.92 -25.56 -10.38
N VAL A 225 -11.56 -24.42 -10.48
CA VAL A 225 -12.15 -23.90 -11.73
C VAL A 225 -11.32 -22.80 -12.40
N ASP A 226 -10.19 -22.43 -11.81
CA ASP A 226 -9.26 -21.38 -12.29
C ASP A 226 -8.05 -21.97 -13.04
#